data_20b304e85ea78b5a52ac8382c914d2dd
#
_entry.id   20b304e85ea78b5a52ac8382c914d2dd
#
_cell.length_a   1.000
_cell.length_b   1.000
_cell.length_c   1.000
_cell.angle_alpha   90.00
_cell.angle_beta   90.00
_cell.angle_gamma   90.00
#
_symmetry.space_group_name_H-M   'P 1'
#
loop_
_entity.id
_entity.type
_entity.pdbx_description
1 polymer ?
#
loop_
_entity_poly.entity_id
_entity_poly.type
_entity_poly.pdbx_seq_one_letter_code
_entity_poly.pdbx_strand_id
1 'polypeptide(L)'
;MSAGADAGTIAAIPVESDDGHRFELLAHIPPAARRSLLWLPALGVAARHYLPLARALAGHGVAVFLHEWRGHGSSQLRAGRDCDWGYRELLTLDIPASQAAVASAAPGLARIGGGHSLGGQLAACRLGLDHGAFGA
;
A
#
# COMPACT_ATOMS: atom_id res chain seq x y z
N MET A 1 24.28 -8.70 17.32
CA MET A 1 23.47 -9.51 16.43
C MET A 1 22.50 -8.66 15.64
N SER A 2 22.40 -8.92 14.39
CA SER A 2 21.56 -8.15 13.50
C SER A 2 20.20 -8.83 13.26
N ALA A 3 19.68 -9.52 14.25
CA ALA A 3 18.43 -10.26 14.07
C ALA A 3 17.29 -9.41 13.55
N GLY A 4 17.28 -8.14 13.90
CA GLY A 4 16.28 -7.23 13.40
C GLY A 4 16.36 -6.98 11.89
N ALA A 5 17.52 -7.19 11.29
CA ALA A 5 17.70 -6.94 9.86
C ALA A 5 16.93 -7.93 8.99
N ASP A 6 16.71 -9.15 9.52
CA ASP A 6 16.02 -10.21 8.78
C ASP A 6 14.64 -10.50 9.31
N ALA A 7 14.06 -9.54 10.02
CA ALA A 7 12.76 -9.68 10.67
C ALA A 7 11.62 -9.61 9.66
N GLY A 8 11.57 -10.56 8.78
CA GLY A 8 10.54 -10.67 7.74
C GLY A 8 11.13 -10.57 6.36
N THR A 9 10.47 -11.18 5.43
CA THR A 9 10.80 -11.14 4.01
C THR A 9 9.86 -10.19 3.28
N ILE A 10 10.30 -9.72 2.12
CA ILE A 10 9.43 -8.94 1.25
C ILE A 10 8.54 -9.90 0.48
N ALA A 11 7.23 -9.72 0.58
CA ALA A 11 6.25 -10.47 -0.17
C ALA A 11 5.62 -9.56 -1.22
N ALA A 12 5.28 -10.13 -2.37
CA ALA A 12 4.48 -9.47 -3.40
C ALA A 12 3.08 -10.08 -3.37
N ILE A 13 2.11 -9.33 -2.87
CA ILE A 13 0.75 -9.82 -2.71
C ILE A 13 -0.06 -9.40 -3.93
N PRO A 14 -0.59 -10.34 -4.72
CA PRO A 14 -1.44 -10.00 -5.86
C PRO A 14 -2.72 -9.32 -5.38
N VAL A 15 -3.09 -8.21 -6.01
CA VAL A 15 -4.30 -7.46 -5.71
C VAL A 15 -5.05 -7.18 -7.00
N GLU A 16 -6.36 -7.34 -6.96
CA GLU A 16 -7.22 -6.99 -8.08
C GLU A 16 -8.32 -6.05 -7.60
N SER A 17 -8.45 -4.92 -8.29
CA SER A 17 -9.52 -3.96 -8.05
C SER A 17 -10.83 -4.45 -8.68
N ASP A 18 -11.96 -3.88 -8.25
CA ASP A 18 -13.28 -4.31 -8.73
C ASP A 18 -13.47 -4.16 -10.24
N ASP A 19 -12.71 -3.28 -10.87
CA ASP A 19 -12.75 -3.09 -12.32
C ASP A 19 -11.75 -3.96 -13.10
N GLY A 20 -11.06 -4.88 -12.42
CA GLY A 20 -10.11 -5.79 -13.03
C GLY A 20 -8.67 -5.30 -13.09
N HIS A 21 -8.36 -4.11 -12.57
CA HIS A 21 -6.99 -3.65 -12.47
C HIS A 21 -6.19 -4.57 -11.54
N ARG A 22 -5.03 -5.06 -11.99
CA ARG A 22 -4.16 -5.94 -11.23
C ARG A 22 -2.81 -5.30 -10.98
N PHE A 23 -2.33 -5.44 -9.76
CA PHE A 23 -1.02 -4.97 -9.33
C PHE A 23 -0.55 -5.81 -8.15
N GLU A 24 0.68 -5.57 -7.69
CA GLU A 24 1.22 -6.24 -6.52
C GLU A 24 1.42 -5.24 -5.39
N LEU A 25 0.94 -5.62 -4.21
CA LEU A 25 1.18 -4.88 -2.97
C LEU A 25 2.45 -5.46 -2.35
N LEU A 26 3.51 -4.67 -2.27
CA LEU A 26 4.73 -5.13 -1.63
C LEU A 26 4.57 -5.04 -0.11
N ALA A 27 4.89 -6.12 0.59
CA ALA A 27 4.68 -6.19 2.03
C ALA A 27 5.95 -6.64 2.74
N HIS A 28 6.25 -5.97 3.83
CA HIS A 28 7.29 -6.41 4.77
C HIS A 28 6.63 -6.54 6.15
N ILE A 29 6.44 -7.77 6.59
CA ILE A 29 5.71 -8.09 7.82
C ILE A 29 6.68 -8.70 8.82
N PRO A 30 7.14 -7.93 9.83
CA PRO A 30 8.00 -8.49 10.87
C PRO A 30 7.21 -9.43 11.78
N PRO A 31 7.86 -10.43 12.41
CA PRO A 31 7.17 -11.45 13.21
C PRO A 31 6.33 -10.90 14.35
N ALA A 32 6.76 -9.82 14.97
CA ALA A 32 6.07 -9.24 16.13
C ALA A 32 5.42 -7.90 15.80
N ALA A 33 4.88 -7.77 14.60
CA ALA A 33 4.23 -6.53 14.20
C ALA A 33 3.04 -6.20 15.10
N ARG A 34 2.91 -4.94 15.49
CA ARG A 34 1.82 -4.43 16.31
C ARG A 34 0.90 -3.51 15.51
N ARG A 35 1.38 -2.97 14.42
CA ARG A 35 0.64 -2.06 13.55
C ARG A 35 0.89 -2.42 12.11
N SER A 36 -0.07 -2.08 11.24
CA SER A 36 0.12 -2.17 9.80
C SER A 36 0.01 -0.77 9.22
N LEU A 37 0.89 -0.47 8.28
CA LEU A 37 0.91 0.80 7.55
C LEU A 37 0.69 0.52 6.07
N LEU A 38 -0.35 1.10 5.50
CA LEU A 38 -0.50 1.18 4.05
C LEU A 38 0.10 2.50 3.58
N TRP A 39 1.16 2.40 2.80
CA TRP A 39 1.89 3.57 2.30
C TRP A 39 1.54 3.83 0.85
N LEU A 40 1.12 5.06 0.56
CA LEU A 40 0.75 5.50 -0.78
C LEU A 40 1.88 6.35 -1.37
N PRO A 41 2.44 5.93 -2.52
CA PRO A 41 3.61 6.59 -3.10
C PRO A 41 3.33 8.00 -3.61
N ALA A 42 4.40 8.76 -3.83
CA ALA A 42 4.34 9.97 -4.62
C ALA A 42 4.02 9.62 -6.08
N LEU A 43 3.47 10.57 -6.81
CA LEU A 43 3.18 10.39 -8.23
C LEU A 43 4.46 10.10 -8.99
N GLY A 44 4.42 9.10 -9.86
CA GLY A 44 5.57 8.70 -10.67
C GLY A 44 6.58 7.83 -9.96
N VAL A 45 6.32 7.44 -8.71
CA VAL A 45 7.24 6.61 -7.94
C VAL A 45 6.64 5.23 -7.74
N ALA A 46 7.35 4.20 -8.20
CA ALA A 46 6.92 2.82 -8.01
C ALA A 46 7.09 2.39 -6.56
N ALA A 47 6.25 1.44 -6.13
CA ALA A 47 6.23 0.95 -4.76
C ALA A 47 7.62 0.49 -4.28
N ARG A 48 8.38 -0.19 -5.14
CA ARG A 48 9.70 -0.75 -4.78
C ARG A 48 10.68 0.29 -4.24
N HIS A 49 10.51 1.55 -4.59
CA HIS A 49 11.41 2.62 -4.13
C HIS A 49 11.25 2.93 -2.64
N TYR A 50 10.19 2.45 -2.02
CA TYR A 50 9.96 2.63 -0.58
C TYR A 50 10.34 1.40 0.26
N LEU A 51 10.97 0.39 -0.32
CA LEU A 51 11.44 -0.77 0.44
C LEU A 51 12.40 -0.39 1.59
N PRO A 52 13.31 0.58 1.43
CA PRO A 52 14.13 1.01 2.57
C PRO A 52 13.30 1.54 3.73
N LEU A 53 12.22 2.29 3.45
CA LEU A 53 11.30 2.76 4.49
C LEU A 53 10.62 1.58 5.19
N ALA A 54 10.16 0.60 4.41
CA ALA A 54 9.51 -0.57 4.96
C ALA A 54 10.45 -1.34 5.90
N ARG A 55 11.70 -1.52 5.50
CA ARG A 55 12.70 -2.20 6.33
C ARG A 55 12.99 -1.44 7.61
N ALA A 56 13.11 -0.11 7.53
CA ALA A 56 13.37 0.72 8.69
C ALA A 56 12.21 0.64 9.70
N LEU A 57 10.97 0.70 9.23
CA LEU A 57 9.81 0.66 10.11
C LEU A 57 9.56 -0.73 10.69
N ALA A 58 10.01 -1.78 10.03
CA ALA A 58 9.89 -3.13 10.56
C ALA A 58 10.59 -3.28 11.91
N GLY A 59 11.73 -2.60 12.08
CA GLY A 59 12.44 -2.58 13.35
C GLY A 59 11.66 -1.93 14.49
N HIS A 60 10.59 -1.20 14.17
CA HIS A 60 9.70 -0.57 15.15
C HIS A 60 8.37 -1.30 15.30
N GLY A 61 8.27 -2.52 14.81
CA GLY A 61 7.07 -3.34 14.94
C GLY A 61 5.95 -2.96 13.98
N VAL A 62 6.29 -2.38 12.84
CA VAL A 62 5.31 -1.96 11.84
C VAL A 62 5.40 -2.87 10.61
N ALA A 63 4.28 -3.53 10.28
CA ALA A 63 4.13 -4.22 9.01
C ALA A 63 3.80 -3.18 7.95
N VAL A 64 4.64 -3.05 6.92
CA VAL A 64 4.47 -2.01 5.90
C VAL A 64 4.02 -2.64 4.60
N PHE A 65 2.97 -2.06 4.03
CA PHE A 65 2.39 -2.45 2.76
C PHE A 65 2.50 -1.26 1.81
N LEU A 66 3.17 -1.49 0.68
CA LEU A 66 3.47 -0.44 -0.29
C LEU A 66 2.51 -0.55 -1.47
N HIS A 67 1.61 0.42 -1.58
CA HIS A 67 0.65 0.49 -2.67
C HIS A 67 1.34 0.75 -4.00
N GLU A 68 0.78 0.21 -5.10
CA GLU A 68 1.26 0.50 -6.44
C GLU A 68 0.17 1.26 -7.21
N TRP A 69 0.52 2.43 -7.74
CA TRP A 69 -0.42 3.21 -8.53
C TRP A 69 -0.69 2.55 -9.89
N ARG A 70 -1.88 2.78 -10.43
CA ARG A 70 -2.17 2.45 -11.84
C ARG A 70 -1.09 3.07 -12.71
N GLY A 71 -0.63 2.31 -13.70
CA GLY A 71 0.37 2.79 -14.64
C GLY A 71 1.79 2.77 -14.14
N HIS A 72 2.03 2.28 -12.92
CA HIS A 72 3.35 2.25 -12.30
C HIS A 72 3.76 0.82 -11.95
N GLY A 73 5.05 0.53 -12.02
CA GLY A 73 5.64 -0.71 -11.52
C GLY A 73 4.88 -1.98 -11.92
N SER A 74 4.32 -2.67 -10.92
CA SER A 74 3.63 -3.95 -11.11
C SER A 74 2.23 -3.85 -11.70
N SER A 75 1.67 -2.63 -11.86
CA SER A 75 0.37 -2.45 -12.50
C SER A 75 0.40 -3.02 -13.93
N GLN A 76 -0.66 -3.76 -14.29
CA GLN A 76 -0.79 -4.26 -15.66
C GLN A 76 -1.19 -3.18 -16.65
N LEU A 77 -1.64 -2.03 -16.15
CA LEU A 77 -2.11 -0.92 -16.99
C LEU A 77 -0.99 0.09 -17.26
N ARG A 78 -1.11 0.76 -18.40
CA ARG A 78 -0.31 1.95 -18.72
C ARG A 78 -1.23 2.97 -19.39
N ALA A 79 -1.04 4.23 -19.07
CA ALA A 79 -1.82 5.31 -19.66
C ALA A 79 -1.57 5.39 -21.17
N GLY A 80 -2.63 5.62 -21.93
CA GLY A 80 -2.57 5.72 -23.38
C GLY A 80 -3.92 6.09 -23.94
N ARG A 81 -4.04 6.01 -25.26
CA ARG A 81 -5.29 6.39 -25.95
C ARG A 81 -6.49 5.58 -25.50
N ASP A 82 -6.27 4.29 -25.23
CA ASP A 82 -7.33 3.35 -24.89
C ASP A 82 -7.38 3.02 -23.41
N CYS A 83 -6.59 3.70 -22.60
CA CYS A 83 -6.53 3.44 -21.16
C CYS A 83 -6.27 4.74 -20.43
N ASP A 84 -7.26 5.20 -19.70
CA ASP A 84 -7.19 6.42 -18.92
C ASP A 84 -7.89 6.21 -17.57
N TRP A 85 -7.52 7.03 -16.59
CA TRP A 85 -8.13 7.02 -15.28
C TRP A 85 -7.89 8.34 -14.57
N GLY A 86 -8.63 8.56 -13.50
CA GLY A 86 -8.46 9.73 -12.66
C GLY A 86 -8.43 9.34 -11.18
N TYR A 87 -8.49 10.33 -10.33
CA TYR A 87 -8.46 10.12 -8.88
C TYR A 87 -9.62 9.29 -8.38
N ARG A 88 -10.74 9.30 -9.08
CA ARG A 88 -11.88 8.48 -8.72
C ARG A 88 -11.51 7.01 -8.67
N GLU A 89 -10.86 6.48 -9.72
CA GLU A 89 -10.44 5.09 -9.77
C GLU A 89 -9.44 4.77 -8.67
N LEU A 90 -8.49 5.67 -8.43
CA LEU A 90 -7.50 5.47 -7.37
C LEU A 90 -8.16 5.41 -6.00
N LEU A 91 -9.08 6.32 -5.71
CA LEU A 91 -9.72 6.45 -4.40
C LEU A 91 -10.79 5.40 -4.14
N THR A 92 -11.54 5.01 -5.15
CA THR A 92 -12.71 4.15 -4.97
C THR A 92 -12.49 2.70 -5.36
N LEU A 93 -11.44 2.39 -6.10
CA LEU A 93 -11.13 1.04 -6.57
C LEU A 93 -9.81 0.53 -6.03
N ASP A 94 -8.71 1.21 -6.31
CA ASP A 94 -7.37 0.67 -6.05
C ASP A 94 -6.98 0.75 -4.57
N ILE A 95 -7.16 1.90 -3.93
CA ILE A 95 -6.84 2.03 -2.50
C ILE A 95 -7.71 1.10 -1.66
N PRO A 96 -9.04 1.01 -1.87
CA PRO A 96 -9.84 0.04 -1.14
C PRO A 96 -9.40 -1.41 -1.34
N ALA A 97 -8.96 -1.79 -2.55
CA ALA A 97 -8.44 -3.12 -2.82
C ALA A 97 -7.18 -3.41 -2.00
N SER A 98 -6.25 -2.43 -1.93
CA SER A 98 -5.07 -2.55 -1.07
C SER A 98 -5.44 -2.63 0.41
N GLN A 99 -6.41 -1.85 0.86
CA GLN A 99 -6.87 -1.89 2.26
C GLN A 99 -7.42 -3.26 2.63
N ALA A 100 -8.20 -3.86 1.74
CA ALA A 100 -8.72 -5.21 1.95
C ALA A 100 -7.59 -6.24 2.01
N ALA A 101 -6.58 -6.11 1.16
CA ALA A 101 -5.42 -6.99 1.16
C ALA A 101 -4.62 -6.87 2.47
N VAL A 102 -4.45 -5.66 2.98
CA VAL A 102 -3.78 -5.44 4.27
C VAL A 102 -4.56 -6.11 5.40
N ALA A 103 -5.87 -5.92 5.44
CA ALA A 103 -6.71 -6.52 6.47
C ALA A 103 -6.63 -8.05 6.44
N SER A 104 -6.53 -8.64 5.26
CA SER A 104 -6.41 -10.08 5.08
C SER A 104 -5.02 -10.60 5.47
N ALA A 105 -3.95 -9.87 5.12
CA ALA A 105 -2.57 -10.30 5.35
C ALA A 105 -2.11 -10.04 6.79
N ALA A 106 -2.65 -9.02 7.44
CA ALA A 106 -2.25 -8.63 8.79
C ALA A 106 -3.49 -8.37 9.67
N PRO A 107 -4.30 -9.41 9.91
CA PRO A 107 -5.52 -9.25 10.69
C PRO A 107 -5.22 -8.89 12.15
N GLY A 108 -6.10 -8.11 12.76
CA GLY A 108 -6.00 -7.77 14.17
C GLY A 108 -4.99 -6.69 14.53
N LEU A 109 -4.24 -6.17 13.58
CA LEU A 109 -3.31 -5.08 13.84
C LEU A 109 -4.01 -3.73 13.71
N ALA A 110 -3.58 -2.76 14.51
CA ALA A 110 -4.01 -1.38 14.33
C ALA A 110 -3.54 -0.89 12.96
N ARG A 111 -4.45 -0.33 12.15
CA ARG A 111 -4.17 0.06 10.76
C ARG A 111 -3.92 1.55 10.65
N ILE A 112 -2.86 1.89 9.95
CA ILE A 112 -2.45 3.27 9.71
C ILE A 112 -2.35 3.47 8.20
N GLY A 113 -2.77 4.64 7.74
CA GLY A 113 -2.55 5.07 6.37
C GLY A 113 -1.57 6.24 6.34
N GLY A 114 -0.76 6.27 5.34
CA GLY A 114 0.18 7.36 5.13
C GLY A 114 0.64 7.43 3.69
N GLY A 115 1.39 8.46 3.35
CA GLY A 115 1.87 8.60 2.00
C GLY A 115 2.82 9.76 1.82
N HIS A 116 3.40 9.83 0.63
CA HIS A 116 4.34 10.86 0.24
C HIS A 116 3.75 11.71 -0.87
N SER A 117 3.70 13.03 -0.68
CA SER A 117 3.20 13.98 -1.67
C SER A 117 1.77 13.64 -2.10
N LEU A 118 1.53 13.27 -3.37
CA LEU A 118 0.20 12.86 -3.84
C LEU A 118 -0.37 11.73 -2.98
N GLY A 119 0.47 10.76 -2.58
CA GLY A 119 0.04 9.66 -1.72
C GLY A 119 -0.52 10.15 -0.39
N GLY A 120 0.12 11.13 0.23
CA GLY A 120 -0.38 11.73 1.46
C GLY A 120 -1.71 12.45 1.26
N GLN A 121 -1.85 13.15 0.14
CA GLN A 121 -3.10 13.83 -0.22
C GLN A 121 -4.23 12.83 -0.43
N LEU A 122 -3.97 11.74 -1.16
CA LEU A 122 -4.99 10.73 -1.43
C LEU A 122 -5.33 9.91 -0.18
N ALA A 123 -4.38 9.71 0.72
CA ALA A 123 -4.67 9.09 2.02
C ALA A 123 -5.68 9.93 2.81
N ALA A 124 -5.47 11.25 2.85
CA ALA A 124 -6.40 12.16 3.50
C ALA A 124 -7.77 12.17 2.82
N CYS A 125 -7.80 12.18 1.49
CA CYS A 125 -9.05 12.11 0.73
C CYS A 125 -9.80 10.81 1.01
N ARG A 126 -9.08 9.69 1.06
CA ARG A 126 -9.70 8.39 1.35
C ARG A 126 -10.30 8.36 2.75
N LEU A 127 -9.62 8.93 3.73
CA LEU A 127 -10.14 9.05 5.09
C LEU A 127 -11.41 9.92 5.12
N GLY A 128 -11.45 10.99 4.32
CA GLY A 128 -12.63 11.85 4.21
C GLY A 128 -13.84 11.15 3.59
N LEU A 129 -13.60 10.21 2.67
CA LEU A 129 -14.68 9.41 2.06
C LEU A 129 -15.18 8.31 3.01
N ASP A 130 -14.30 7.77 3.84
CA ASP A 130 -14.62 6.69 4.76
C ASP A 130 -13.73 6.84 6.00
N HIS A 131 -14.32 7.32 7.09
CA HIS A 131 -13.62 7.58 8.34
C HIS A 131 -13.01 6.33 8.97
N GLY A 132 -13.50 5.14 8.63
CA GLY A 132 -12.95 3.88 9.08
C GLY A 132 -11.93 3.27 8.14
N ALA A 133 -11.53 3.99 7.09
CA ALA A 133 -10.71 3.44 6.00
C ALA A 133 -9.39 2.82 6.49
N PHE A 134 -8.75 3.42 7.50
CA PHE A 134 -7.48 2.94 8.05
C PHE A 134 -7.64 2.36 9.47
N GLY A 135 -8.86 2.06 9.84
CA GLY A 135 -9.15 1.56 11.18
C GLY A 135 -9.49 2.69 12.14
N ALA A 136 -10.07 2.34 13.22
CA ALA A 136 -10.41 3.28 14.28
C ALA A 136 -9.26 3.37 15.28
#